data_eb219bdf1800bcfaadeb3f928d52ada2
#
_entry.id   eb219bdf1800bcfaadeb3f928d52ada2
#
_cell.length_a   1.000
_cell.length_b   1.000
_cell.length_c   1.000
_cell.angle_alpha   90.00
_cell.angle_beta   90.00
_cell.angle_gamma   90.00
#
_symmetry.space_group_name_H-M   'P 1'
#
loop_
_entity.id
_entity.type
_entity.pdbx_description
1 polymer ?
#
loop_
_entity_poly.entity_id
_entity_poly.type
_entity_poly.pdbx_seq_one_letter_code
_entity_poly.pdbx_strand_id
1 'polypeptide(L)'
;FTAAVAMIGLMAFASAGCGGDDKKAAAAKDTLKFGVTNFADSLEPTDNYFGWIVMRYGLGECLVKFDEKMNSTPWLAENWQVSDDKLTWTFKINDKAKFSNGNKVTAEAVKKSIERTFEKAARARAMFEYDNISADGQTLMIKTHTPVATLPGMLGDPLFIIIDTSVIDRDYAKQGPICTGPYMVNTYSKAKAVMDANPNYWDGEVPFKHVEIPTIDDPNTRAMALQSGEIDMAINIAPGDMSLFSNKDKYNISAIASLRDVLARMNVKEGKPMYDKRVREALLSSLDRETYCKVLLKDTFT
;
A
#
# COMPACT_ATOMS: atom_id res chain seq x y z
N PHE A 1 -0.31 9.15 0.44
CA PHE A 1 -0.60 7.93 -0.33
C PHE A 1 -1.30 6.93 0.56
N THR A 2 -2.57 7.14 0.80
CA THR A 2 -3.42 6.17 1.46
C THR A 2 -3.80 5.12 0.44
N ALA A 3 -3.17 3.95 0.48
CA ALA A 3 -3.90 2.78 0.11
C ALA A 3 -4.90 2.57 1.26
N ALA A 4 -6.06 3.22 1.18
CA ALA A 4 -7.19 2.75 1.92
C ALA A 4 -7.45 1.34 1.40
N VAL A 5 -7.05 0.33 2.15
CA VAL A 5 -7.73 -0.95 2.11
C VAL A 5 -9.12 -0.59 2.59
N ALA A 6 -10.04 -0.38 1.65
CA ALA A 6 -11.44 -0.23 1.97
C ALA A 6 -11.83 -1.55 2.63
N MET A 7 -11.94 -1.55 3.95
CA MET A 7 -12.67 -2.58 4.66
C MET A 7 -14.09 -2.52 4.11
N ILE A 8 -14.43 -3.48 3.27
CA ILE A 8 -15.80 -3.71 2.86
C ILE A 8 -16.49 -4.24 4.10
N GLY A 9 -17.09 -3.33 4.87
CA GLY A 9 -18.04 -3.71 5.90
C GLY A 9 -19.21 -4.41 5.22
N LEU A 10 -19.28 -5.72 5.34
CA LEU A 10 -20.46 -6.50 5.01
C LEU A 10 -21.56 -6.10 6.01
N MET A 11 -22.38 -5.10 5.67
CA MET A 11 -23.65 -4.90 6.37
C MET A 11 -24.59 -6.05 6.00
N ALA A 12 -24.74 -6.99 6.92
CA ALA A 12 -25.84 -7.94 6.89
C ALA A 12 -27.13 -7.18 7.13
N PHE A 13 -27.89 -6.89 6.08
CA PHE A 13 -29.28 -6.47 6.21
C PHE A 13 -30.12 -7.66 6.63
N ALA A 14 -30.44 -7.72 7.92
CA ALA A 14 -31.53 -8.56 8.41
C ALA A 14 -32.85 -7.84 8.12
N SER A 15 -33.48 -8.13 6.97
CA SER A 15 -34.89 -7.80 6.74
C SER A 15 -35.74 -8.96 7.27
N ALA A 16 -36.42 -8.73 8.40
CA ALA A 16 -37.51 -9.59 8.84
C ALA A 16 -38.69 -9.44 7.88
N GLY A 17 -38.92 -10.46 7.07
CA GLY A 17 -40.10 -10.60 6.21
C GLY A 17 -40.52 -12.05 6.20
N CYS A 18 -41.66 -12.38 6.81
CA CYS A 18 -42.32 -13.69 6.73
C CYS A 18 -42.72 -14.00 5.29
N GLY A 19 -42.25 -15.14 4.77
CA GLY A 19 -42.70 -15.74 3.50
C GLY A 19 -41.72 -16.81 3.11
N GLY A 20 -42.13 -18.08 3.25
CA GLY A 20 -41.27 -19.23 2.94
C GLY A 20 -40.86 -19.26 1.47
N ASP A 21 -39.60 -19.38 1.27
CA ASP A 21 -38.91 -20.03 0.16
C ASP A 21 -37.45 -20.19 0.58
N ASP A 22 -36.94 -21.39 0.47
CA ASP A 22 -35.58 -21.78 0.80
C ASP A 22 -34.56 -21.01 -0.05
N LYS A 23 -34.27 -19.79 0.32
CA LYS A 23 -33.02 -19.11 -0.14
C LYS A 23 -31.87 -19.71 0.66
N LYS A 24 -31.24 -20.74 0.11
CA LYS A 24 -29.88 -21.11 0.50
C LYS A 24 -29.04 -19.83 0.60
N ALA A 25 -28.63 -19.46 1.80
CA ALA A 25 -27.66 -18.41 1.99
C ALA A 25 -26.46 -18.77 1.09
N ALA A 26 -26.14 -17.90 0.13
CA ALA A 26 -24.97 -18.09 -0.70
C ALA A 26 -23.78 -18.24 0.25
N ALA A 27 -23.04 -19.36 0.14
CA ALA A 27 -21.85 -19.57 0.95
C ALA A 27 -20.94 -18.33 0.81
N ALA A 28 -20.47 -17.80 1.93
CA ALA A 28 -19.58 -16.64 1.91
C ALA A 28 -18.39 -16.97 1.00
N LYS A 29 -18.06 -16.05 0.09
CA LYS A 29 -16.97 -16.25 -0.87
C LYS A 29 -15.64 -16.23 -0.12
N ASP A 30 -14.90 -17.33 -0.14
CA ASP A 30 -13.61 -17.47 0.56
C ASP A 30 -12.44 -16.79 -0.16
N THR A 31 -12.60 -16.52 -1.45
CA THR A 31 -11.55 -15.98 -2.33
C THR A 31 -11.95 -14.64 -2.92
N LEU A 32 -11.09 -13.63 -2.75
CA LEU A 32 -11.18 -12.34 -3.45
C LEU A 32 -10.28 -12.37 -4.70
N LYS A 33 -10.83 -12.01 -5.86
CA LYS A 33 -10.05 -11.82 -7.09
C LYS A 33 -9.88 -10.33 -7.38
N PHE A 34 -8.66 -9.83 -7.29
CA PHE A 34 -8.32 -8.42 -7.41
C PHE A 34 -7.48 -8.13 -8.64
N GLY A 35 -8.08 -7.60 -9.72
CA GLY A 35 -7.38 -7.25 -10.97
C GLY A 35 -6.56 -5.97 -10.84
N VAL A 36 -5.27 -6.04 -11.20
CA VAL A 36 -4.33 -4.91 -11.14
C VAL A 36 -3.67 -4.65 -12.49
N THR A 37 -3.07 -3.48 -12.69
CA THR A 37 -2.41 -3.09 -13.96
C THR A 37 -1.06 -3.75 -14.14
N ASN A 38 -0.26 -3.78 -13.10
CA ASN A 38 1.06 -4.40 -13.11
C ASN A 38 1.39 -4.87 -11.71
N PHE A 39 2.22 -5.88 -11.64
CA PHE A 39 2.77 -6.34 -10.39
C PHE A 39 4.25 -5.99 -10.28
N ALA A 40 4.79 -6.01 -9.07
CA ALA A 40 6.21 -5.77 -8.85
C ALA A 40 7.07 -6.87 -9.50
N ASP A 41 8.26 -6.52 -9.95
CA ASP A 41 9.25 -7.50 -10.39
C ASP A 41 9.90 -8.25 -9.22
N SER A 42 9.73 -7.75 -8.01
CA SER A 42 10.28 -8.26 -6.76
C SER A 42 9.32 -7.94 -5.61
N LEU A 43 9.27 -8.81 -4.60
CA LEU A 43 8.57 -8.56 -3.35
C LEU A 43 9.50 -8.07 -2.22
N GLU A 44 10.77 -7.77 -2.54
CA GLU A 44 11.69 -7.13 -1.62
C GLU A 44 11.30 -5.67 -1.39
N PRO A 45 10.87 -5.27 -0.17
CA PRO A 45 10.35 -3.92 0.07
C PRO A 45 11.36 -2.79 -0.17
N THR A 46 12.64 -3.08 -0.04
CA THR A 46 13.73 -2.12 -0.21
C THR A 46 14.16 -1.92 -1.66
N ASP A 47 13.69 -2.77 -2.59
CA ASP A 47 13.94 -2.64 -4.01
C ASP A 47 13.01 -1.59 -4.62
N ASN A 48 13.55 -0.59 -5.31
CA ASN A 48 12.77 0.46 -5.96
C ASN A 48 11.65 1.03 -5.08
N TYR A 49 10.40 0.85 -5.49
CA TYR A 49 9.17 1.23 -4.77
C TYR A 49 8.29 0.02 -4.47
N PHE A 50 8.84 -1.19 -4.41
CA PHE A 50 8.05 -2.41 -4.25
C PHE A 50 7.42 -2.56 -2.86
N GLY A 51 7.93 -1.86 -1.85
CA GLY A 51 7.25 -1.72 -0.56
C GLY A 51 5.80 -1.26 -0.69
N TRP A 52 5.49 -0.37 -1.66
CA TRP A 52 4.12 0.05 -1.96
C TRP A 52 3.22 -1.10 -2.43
N ILE A 53 3.78 -2.06 -3.15
CA ILE A 53 3.08 -3.27 -3.59
C ILE A 53 2.84 -4.18 -2.40
N VAL A 54 3.90 -4.45 -1.61
CA VAL A 54 3.85 -5.31 -0.41
C VAL A 54 2.81 -4.79 0.59
N MET A 55 2.78 -3.48 0.85
CA MET A 55 1.78 -2.86 1.72
C MET A 55 0.38 -2.91 1.13
N ARG A 56 0.21 -2.53 -0.15
CA ARG A 56 -1.10 -2.44 -0.82
C ARG A 56 -1.83 -3.76 -0.83
N TYR A 57 -1.12 -4.84 -0.94
CA TYR A 57 -1.71 -6.17 -0.97
C TYR A 57 -1.81 -6.85 0.40
N GLY A 58 -1.59 -6.07 1.46
CA GLY A 58 -1.82 -6.53 2.82
C GLY A 58 -0.77 -7.50 3.34
N LEU A 59 0.44 -7.50 2.78
CA LEU A 59 1.53 -8.35 3.25
C LEU A 59 2.27 -7.73 4.43
N GLY A 60 2.49 -6.41 4.40
CA GLY A 60 3.34 -5.73 5.37
C GLY A 60 2.76 -4.44 5.91
N GLU A 61 3.16 -4.11 7.11
CA GLU A 61 2.76 -2.94 7.87
C GLU A 61 3.97 -2.14 8.34
N CYS A 62 3.76 -0.83 8.55
CA CYS A 62 4.75 0.10 9.09
C CYS A 62 4.46 0.41 10.57
N LEU A 63 5.33 1.18 11.22
CA LEU A 63 5.10 1.63 12.60
C LEU A 63 3.85 2.49 12.72
N VAL A 64 3.62 3.35 11.73
CA VAL A 64 2.46 4.24 11.67
C VAL A 64 1.75 4.09 10.32
N LYS A 65 0.49 4.45 10.26
CA LYS A 65 -0.31 4.60 9.04
C LYS A 65 -0.83 6.03 8.95
N PHE A 66 -1.39 6.40 7.80
CA PHE A 66 -1.97 7.72 7.59
C PHE A 66 -3.49 7.63 7.52
N ASP A 67 -4.15 8.62 8.11
CA ASP A 67 -5.58 8.85 7.92
C ASP A 67 -5.86 9.54 6.57
N GLU A 68 -7.14 9.80 6.26
CA GLU A 68 -7.56 10.47 5.03
C GLU A 68 -7.04 11.92 4.91
N LYS A 69 -6.62 12.53 6.02
CA LYS A 69 -6.03 13.88 6.08
C LYS A 69 -4.50 13.85 6.09
N MET A 70 -3.89 12.69 5.87
CA MET A 70 -2.44 12.49 5.92
C MET A 70 -1.82 12.71 7.30
N ASN A 71 -2.59 12.61 8.38
CA ASN A 71 -2.02 12.58 9.72
C ASN A 71 -1.48 11.19 10.03
N SER A 72 -0.33 11.14 10.70
CA SER A 72 0.23 9.90 11.22
C SER A 72 -0.64 9.36 12.36
N THR A 73 -1.07 8.12 12.24
CA THR A 73 -1.90 7.42 13.23
C THR A 73 -1.25 6.10 13.67
N PRO A 74 -1.55 5.59 14.85
CA PRO A 74 -1.02 4.33 15.34
C PRO A 74 -1.24 3.16 14.39
N TRP A 75 -0.25 2.25 14.33
CA TRP A 75 -0.35 0.95 13.65
C TRP A 75 0.44 -0.09 14.46
N LEU A 76 1.64 -0.54 14.00
CA LEU A 76 2.51 -1.39 14.81
C LEU A 76 3.07 -0.66 16.05
N ALA A 77 3.20 0.66 16.00
CA ALA A 77 3.41 1.49 17.18
C ALA A 77 2.06 2.00 17.71
N GLU A 78 1.77 1.75 18.99
CA GLU A 78 0.55 2.22 19.67
C GLU A 78 0.56 3.73 19.92
N ASN A 79 1.73 4.26 20.19
CA ASN A 79 1.97 5.68 20.42
C ASN A 79 3.46 6.00 20.28
N TRP A 80 3.75 7.30 20.25
CA TRP A 80 5.12 7.82 20.21
C TRP A 80 5.21 9.19 20.87
N GLN A 81 6.40 9.54 21.27
CA GLN A 81 6.73 10.86 21.82
C GLN A 81 8.14 11.27 21.42
N VAL A 82 8.41 12.57 21.46
CA VAL A 82 9.73 13.13 21.22
C VAL A 82 10.25 13.81 22.48
N SER A 83 11.56 13.71 22.72
CA SER A 83 12.25 14.38 23.81
C SER A 83 12.19 15.91 23.70
N ASP A 84 12.47 16.63 24.77
CA ASP A 84 12.44 18.11 24.79
C ASP A 84 13.41 18.75 23.80
N ASP A 85 14.58 18.12 23.60
CA ASP A 85 15.59 18.54 22.61
C ASP A 85 15.22 18.20 21.17
N LYS A 86 14.08 17.49 20.96
CA LYS A 86 13.56 17.03 19.65
C LYS A 86 14.46 16.06 18.90
N LEU A 87 15.44 15.46 19.56
CA LEU A 87 16.39 14.53 18.93
C LEU A 87 16.03 13.08 19.11
N THR A 88 15.34 12.72 20.20
CA THR A 88 15.04 11.30 20.50
C THR A 88 13.54 11.03 20.40
N TRP A 89 13.17 10.16 19.48
CA TRP A 89 11.82 9.65 19.35
C TRP A 89 11.69 8.29 20.04
N THR A 90 10.66 8.15 20.84
CA THR A 90 10.34 6.89 21.56
C THR A 90 9.01 6.36 21.02
N PHE A 91 9.00 5.11 20.57
CA PHE A 91 7.83 4.41 20.06
C PHE A 91 7.49 3.22 20.97
N LYS A 92 6.23 3.05 21.32
CA LYS A 92 5.73 1.87 22.02
C LYS A 92 5.19 0.89 20.98
N ILE A 93 5.82 -0.26 20.86
CA ILE A 93 5.40 -1.33 19.94
C ILE A 93 4.23 -2.12 20.52
N ASN A 94 3.24 -2.42 19.71
CA ASN A 94 2.05 -3.14 20.11
C ASN A 94 2.36 -4.56 20.57
N ASP A 95 1.96 -4.88 21.79
CA ASP A 95 2.22 -6.18 22.42
C ASP A 95 1.53 -7.36 21.72
N LYS A 96 0.46 -7.11 20.95
CA LYS A 96 -0.30 -8.13 20.21
C LYS A 96 0.31 -8.45 18.86
N ALA A 97 1.15 -7.54 18.32
CA ALA A 97 1.69 -7.66 16.98
C ALA A 97 2.56 -8.92 16.84
N LYS A 98 2.30 -9.68 15.75
CA LYS A 98 3.04 -10.88 15.38
C LYS A 98 3.37 -10.85 13.89
N PHE A 99 4.51 -11.43 13.57
CA PHE A 99 4.83 -11.77 12.19
C PHE A 99 4.02 -12.98 11.72
N SER A 100 3.91 -13.14 10.41
CA SER A 100 3.14 -14.24 9.80
C SER A 100 3.66 -15.64 10.16
N ASN A 101 4.91 -15.77 10.56
CA ASN A 101 5.50 -17.02 11.10
C ASN A 101 5.20 -17.25 12.59
N GLY A 102 4.46 -16.37 13.26
CA GLY A 102 4.09 -16.45 14.66
C GLY A 102 5.08 -15.78 15.64
N ASN A 103 6.25 -15.35 15.17
CA ASN A 103 7.19 -14.62 16.01
C ASN A 103 6.59 -13.29 16.48
N LYS A 104 6.87 -12.91 17.73
CA LYS A 104 6.40 -11.64 18.30
C LYS A 104 7.16 -10.46 17.67
N VAL A 105 6.46 -9.38 17.36
CA VAL A 105 7.07 -8.11 16.98
C VAL A 105 7.57 -7.42 18.25
N THR A 106 8.87 -7.44 18.46
CA THR A 106 9.53 -6.74 19.57
C THR A 106 10.21 -5.46 19.06
N ALA A 107 10.54 -4.54 19.95
CA ALA A 107 11.31 -3.36 19.58
C ALA A 107 12.67 -3.72 18.96
N GLU A 108 13.30 -4.83 19.41
CA GLU A 108 14.55 -5.32 18.81
C GLU A 108 14.34 -5.84 17.36
N ALA A 109 13.22 -6.54 17.09
CA ALA A 109 12.89 -6.97 15.73
C ALA A 109 12.64 -5.76 14.81
N VAL A 110 11.91 -4.75 15.32
CA VAL A 110 11.68 -3.49 14.59
C VAL A 110 12.98 -2.76 14.30
N LYS A 111 13.86 -2.62 15.30
CA LYS A 111 15.21 -2.04 15.14
C LYS A 111 15.96 -2.72 13.99
N LYS A 112 16.09 -4.04 14.02
CA LYS A 112 16.79 -4.81 12.99
C LYS A 112 16.17 -4.63 11.60
N SER A 113 14.86 -4.56 11.52
CA SER A 113 14.16 -4.29 10.27
C SER A 113 14.50 -2.90 9.70
N ILE A 114 14.51 -1.87 10.54
CA ILE A 114 14.87 -0.50 10.15
C ILE A 114 16.35 -0.43 9.75
N GLU A 115 17.27 -0.98 10.55
CA GLU A 115 18.70 -1.01 10.24
C GLU A 115 18.97 -1.69 8.89
N ARG A 116 18.31 -2.84 8.62
CA ARG A 116 18.38 -3.49 7.31
C ARG A 116 17.90 -2.57 6.17
N THR A 117 16.83 -1.82 6.40
CA THR A 117 16.33 -0.86 5.39
C THR A 117 17.37 0.21 5.09
N PHE A 118 18.04 0.75 6.10
CA PHE A 118 19.12 1.71 5.92
C PHE A 118 20.34 1.10 5.21
N GLU A 119 20.66 -0.14 5.49
CA GLU A 119 21.74 -0.85 4.82
C GLU A 119 21.46 -1.02 3.33
N LYS A 120 20.26 -1.49 2.97
CA LYS A 120 19.90 -1.86 1.60
C LYS A 120 19.47 -0.70 0.72
N ALA A 121 18.78 0.31 1.28
CA ALA A 121 18.14 1.36 0.50
C ALA A 121 18.81 2.73 0.69
N ALA A 122 19.46 3.24 -0.34
CA ALA A 122 20.00 4.61 -0.33
C ALA A 122 18.90 5.68 -0.09
N ARG A 123 17.65 5.41 -0.48
CA ARG A 123 16.51 6.30 -0.24
C ARG A 123 16.22 6.46 1.24
N ALA A 124 16.38 5.43 2.07
CA ALA A 124 16.21 5.53 3.51
C ALA A 124 17.19 6.54 4.12
N ARG A 125 18.48 6.45 3.73
CA ARG A 125 19.53 7.38 4.17
C ARG A 125 19.30 8.83 3.71
N ALA A 126 18.60 9.01 2.59
CA ALA A 126 18.23 10.34 2.11
C ALA A 126 17.00 10.94 2.82
N MET A 127 16.21 10.13 3.53
CA MET A 127 15.03 10.60 4.26
C MET A 127 15.42 11.20 5.61
N PHE A 128 16.20 10.50 6.39
CA PHE A 128 16.76 10.98 7.65
C PHE A 128 18.03 10.23 8.02
N GLU A 129 18.80 10.80 8.94
CA GLU A 129 19.98 10.18 9.54
C GLU A 129 19.75 10.00 11.03
N TYR A 130 20.34 8.96 11.59
CA TYR A 130 20.24 8.67 13.02
C TYR A 130 21.62 8.40 13.63
N ASP A 131 21.78 8.79 14.90
CA ASP A 131 22.96 8.47 15.72
C ASP A 131 22.88 7.04 16.24
N ASN A 132 21.69 6.66 16.72
CA ASN A 132 21.47 5.40 17.37
C ASN A 132 20.01 4.96 17.29
N ILE A 133 19.80 3.65 17.16
CA ILE A 133 18.52 2.99 17.39
C ILE A 133 18.72 2.00 18.54
N SER A 134 17.92 2.13 19.59
CA SER A 134 17.95 1.22 20.74
C SER A 134 16.58 0.63 21.02
N ALA A 135 16.57 -0.54 21.63
CA ALA A 135 15.36 -1.29 21.94
C ALA A 135 15.43 -1.84 23.38
N ASP A 136 14.30 -1.72 24.09
CA ASP A 136 14.12 -2.32 25.41
C ASP A 136 12.69 -2.85 25.50
N GLY A 137 12.54 -4.18 25.54
CA GLY A 137 11.23 -4.86 25.51
C GLY A 137 10.40 -4.48 24.29
N GLN A 138 9.37 -3.66 24.49
CA GLN A 138 8.49 -3.12 23.44
C GLN A 138 8.72 -1.61 23.21
N THR A 139 9.79 -1.06 23.73
CA THR A 139 10.13 0.36 23.55
C THR A 139 11.28 0.49 22.56
N LEU A 140 11.01 1.16 21.45
CA LEU A 140 11.99 1.53 20.43
C LEU A 140 12.35 3.00 20.60
N MET A 141 13.65 3.32 20.64
CA MET A 141 14.13 4.69 20.65
C MET A 141 15.02 4.95 19.44
N ILE A 142 14.75 6.05 18.73
CA ILE A 142 15.54 6.51 17.57
C ILE A 142 16.06 7.91 17.89
N LYS A 143 17.39 8.04 17.98
CA LYS A 143 18.06 9.31 18.13
C LYS A 143 18.57 9.79 16.80
N THR A 144 18.16 10.99 16.37
CA THR A 144 18.55 11.62 15.11
C THR A 144 19.66 12.65 15.31
N HIS A 145 20.49 12.90 14.29
CA HIS A 145 21.53 13.91 14.32
C HIS A 145 20.99 15.34 14.49
N THR A 146 19.85 15.60 13.87
CA THR A 146 19.15 16.89 13.89
C THR A 146 17.68 16.66 14.18
N PRO A 147 16.93 17.66 14.67
CA PRO A 147 15.50 17.52 14.90
C PRO A 147 14.75 17.16 13.60
N VAL A 148 14.01 16.06 13.62
CA VAL A 148 13.18 15.55 12.51
C VAL A 148 11.74 15.45 12.98
N ALA A 149 10.98 16.53 12.86
CA ALA A 149 9.60 16.61 13.34
C ALA A 149 8.65 15.61 12.64
N THR A 150 8.98 15.21 11.42
CA THR A 150 8.18 14.32 10.57
C THR A 150 8.60 12.85 10.66
N LEU A 151 9.50 12.48 11.59
CA LEU A 151 10.02 11.11 11.70
C LEU A 151 8.92 10.03 11.79
N PRO A 152 7.84 10.19 12.58
CA PRO A 152 6.77 9.21 12.60
C PRO A 152 6.16 8.98 11.21
N GLY A 153 5.88 10.06 10.46
CA GLY A 153 5.38 9.97 9.10
C GLY A 153 6.36 9.32 8.13
N MET A 154 7.66 9.57 8.27
CA MET A 154 8.69 8.91 7.45
C MET A 154 8.71 7.40 7.70
N LEU A 155 8.51 6.96 8.95
CA LEU A 155 8.40 5.53 9.31
C LEU A 155 7.06 4.89 8.90
N GLY A 156 6.14 5.66 8.33
CA GLY A 156 4.94 5.20 7.64
C GLY A 156 5.12 5.02 6.12
N ASP A 157 6.27 5.42 5.56
CA ASP A 157 6.58 5.12 4.15
C ASP A 157 6.77 3.60 3.98
N PRO A 158 6.16 2.96 2.96
CA PRO A 158 6.28 1.52 2.70
C PRO A 158 7.71 1.00 2.52
N LEU A 159 8.68 1.87 2.38
CA LEU A 159 10.10 1.49 2.47
C LEU A 159 10.45 0.91 3.85
N PHE A 160 9.77 1.39 4.91
CA PHE A 160 9.99 0.97 6.30
C PHE A 160 8.96 -0.06 6.78
N ILE A 161 8.46 -0.91 5.87
CA ILE A 161 7.69 -2.10 6.27
C ILE A 161 8.52 -2.94 7.24
N ILE A 162 7.90 -3.33 8.36
CA ILE A 162 8.56 -4.14 9.38
C ILE A 162 8.53 -5.60 8.96
N ILE A 163 9.73 -6.17 8.84
CA ILE A 163 9.94 -7.56 8.44
C ILE A 163 10.67 -8.35 9.53
N ASP A 164 10.43 -9.64 9.58
CA ASP A 164 11.21 -10.54 10.42
C ASP A 164 12.55 -10.86 9.76
N THR A 165 13.62 -10.26 10.29
CA THR A 165 14.99 -10.44 9.79
C THR A 165 15.68 -11.69 10.38
N SER A 166 15.02 -12.45 11.25
CA SER A 166 15.60 -13.66 11.84
C SER A 166 15.67 -14.85 10.86
N VAL A 167 14.90 -14.79 9.76
CA VAL A 167 14.92 -15.81 8.71
C VAL A 167 15.93 -15.43 7.64
N ILE A 168 17.13 -16.03 7.73
CA ILE A 168 18.33 -15.61 6.98
C ILE A 168 18.27 -16.04 5.50
N ASP A 169 17.74 -17.23 5.18
CA ASP A 169 17.85 -17.83 3.84
C ASP A 169 16.59 -17.64 2.98
N ARG A 170 15.83 -16.56 3.20
CA ARG A 170 14.63 -16.30 2.44
C ARG A 170 14.89 -15.39 1.24
N ASP A 171 14.52 -15.84 0.06
CA ASP A 171 14.48 -15.01 -1.15
C ASP A 171 13.26 -14.08 -1.10
N TYR A 172 13.42 -12.90 -0.50
CA TYR A 172 12.33 -11.93 -0.37
C TYR A 172 11.78 -11.47 -1.72
N ALA A 173 12.62 -11.45 -2.77
CA ALA A 173 12.16 -11.04 -4.09
C ALA A 173 11.11 -11.99 -4.67
N LYS A 174 11.20 -13.29 -4.39
CA LYS A 174 10.31 -14.32 -4.94
C LYS A 174 9.28 -14.83 -3.94
N GLN A 175 9.66 -14.97 -2.69
CA GLN A 175 8.83 -15.57 -1.64
C GLN A 175 8.10 -14.52 -0.80
N GLY A 176 8.41 -13.24 -1.01
CA GLY A 176 7.97 -12.14 -0.17
C GLY A 176 8.58 -12.15 1.23
N PRO A 177 8.57 -11.03 1.93
CA PRO A 177 9.06 -10.93 3.29
C PRO A 177 8.10 -11.59 4.29
N ILE A 178 8.61 -11.99 5.44
CA ILE A 178 7.79 -12.35 6.59
C ILE A 178 7.43 -11.07 7.30
N CYS A 179 6.19 -10.65 7.18
CA CYS A 179 5.65 -9.39 7.71
C CYS A 179 4.47 -9.65 8.65
N THR A 180 3.78 -8.59 9.01
CA THR A 180 2.73 -8.55 10.04
C THR A 180 1.32 -8.44 9.47
N GLY A 181 1.18 -8.23 8.16
CA GLY A 181 -0.11 -7.96 7.52
C GLY A 181 -1.10 -9.12 7.50
N PRO A 182 -2.35 -8.86 7.08
CA PRO A 182 -3.42 -9.86 7.07
C PRO A 182 -3.20 -11.02 6.08
N TYR A 183 -2.30 -10.88 5.12
CA TYR A 183 -2.05 -11.90 4.11
C TYR A 183 -0.58 -12.29 4.02
N MET A 184 -0.33 -13.51 3.52
CA MET A 184 0.99 -14.07 3.24
C MET A 184 1.05 -14.52 1.78
N VAL A 185 2.25 -14.46 1.18
CA VAL A 185 2.45 -14.96 -0.17
C VAL A 185 2.40 -16.48 -0.17
N ASN A 186 1.51 -17.05 -0.98
CA ASN A 186 1.47 -18.45 -1.32
C ASN A 186 2.30 -18.70 -2.60
N THR A 187 1.89 -18.06 -3.70
CA THR A 187 2.63 -18.09 -4.96
C THR A 187 2.72 -16.70 -5.57
N TYR A 188 3.82 -16.44 -6.26
CA TYR A 188 4.07 -15.16 -6.91
C TYR A 188 4.71 -15.35 -8.27
N SER A 189 4.13 -14.65 -9.25
CA SER A 189 4.71 -14.42 -10.57
C SER A 189 4.30 -13.03 -11.07
N LYS A 190 4.92 -12.55 -12.14
CA LYS A 190 4.52 -11.28 -12.78
C LYS A 190 3.08 -11.27 -13.30
N ALA A 191 2.54 -12.44 -13.67
CA ALA A 191 1.20 -12.55 -14.19
C ALA A 191 0.12 -12.67 -13.11
N LYS A 192 0.47 -13.25 -11.96
CA LYS A 192 -0.48 -13.50 -10.87
C LYS A 192 0.25 -13.70 -9.55
N ALA A 193 -0.27 -13.09 -8.50
CA ALA A 193 0.04 -13.45 -7.12
C ALA A 193 -1.15 -14.16 -6.48
N VAL A 194 -0.88 -15.14 -5.63
CA VAL A 194 -1.87 -15.79 -4.76
C VAL A 194 -1.40 -15.63 -3.33
N MET A 195 -2.31 -15.19 -2.49
CA MET A 195 -2.04 -14.96 -1.07
C MET A 195 -3.06 -15.72 -0.22
N ASP A 196 -2.60 -16.20 0.92
CA ASP A 196 -3.41 -16.82 1.95
C ASP A 196 -3.55 -15.92 3.15
N ALA A 197 -4.66 -16.05 3.87
CA ALA A 197 -4.87 -15.34 5.13
C ALA A 197 -3.76 -15.70 6.13
N ASN A 198 -3.23 -14.68 6.79
CA ASN A 198 -2.24 -14.85 7.86
C ASN A 198 -2.93 -15.36 9.13
N PRO A 199 -2.68 -16.61 9.57
CA PRO A 199 -3.31 -17.16 10.77
C PRO A 199 -2.85 -16.47 12.06
N ASN A 200 -1.77 -15.72 12.02
CA ASN A 200 -1.20 -14.97 13.13
C ASN A 200 -1.52 -13.47 13.07
N TYR A 201 -2.45 -13.07 12.20
CA TYR A 201 -2.81 -11.65 12.08
C TYR A 201 -3.34 -11.12 13.41
N TRP A 202 -2.80 -10.00 13.85
CA TRP A 202 -2.96 -9.46 15.18
C TRP A 202 -4.11 -8.44 15.32
N ASP A 203 -4.56 -7.83 14.21
CA ASP A 203 -5.52 -6.72 14.19
C ASP A 203 -6.90 -7.15 13.63
N GLY A 204 -7.40 -8.29 14.10
CA GLY A 204 -8.76 -8.74 13.80
C GLY A 204 -8.87 -9.91 12.83
N GLU A 205 -10.09 -10.14 12.34
CA GLU A 205 -10.38 -11.21 11.40
C GLU A 205 -10.00 -10.82 9.96
N VAL A 206 -9.45 -11.79 9.22
CA VAL A 206 -9.14 -11.63 7.80
C VAL A 206 -10.36 -12.05 6.99
N PRO A 207 -10.96 -11.15 6.17
CA PRO A 207 -12.28 -11.39 5.56
C PRO A 207 -12.30 -12.47 4.48
N PHE A 208 -11.16 -12.72 3.81
CA PHE A 208 -11.03 -13.76 2.78
C PHE A 208 -9.91 -14.71 3.14
N LYS A 209 -10.12 -16.01 2.92
CA LYS A 209 -9.05 -17.01 3.14
C LYS A 209 -7.96 -16.91 2.09
N HIS A 210 -8.34 -16.55 0.86
CA HIS A 210 -7.45 -16.43 -0.27
C HIS A 210 -7.66 -15.13 -1.02
N VAL A 211 -6.59 -14.55 -1.54
CA VAL A 211 -6.63 -13.41 -2.47
C VAL A 211 -5.84 -13.77 -3.71
N GLU A 212 -6.49 -13.72 -4.85
CA GLU A 212 -5.87 -13.88 -6.16
C GLU A 212 -5.72 -12.52 -6.82
N ILE A 213 -4.52 -12.16 -7.24
CA ILE A 213 -4.21 -10.87 -7.87
C ILE A 213 -3.68 -11.10 -9.28
N PRO A 214 -4.57 -11.26 -10.28
CA PRO A 214 -4.17 -11.32 -11.68
C PRO A 214 -3.70 -9.94 -12.16
N THR A 215 -2.61 -9.91 -12.94
CA THR A 215 -2.17 -8.74 -13.66
C THR A 215 -2.91 -8.65 -14.99
N ILE A 216 -3.69 -7.60 -15.18
CA ILE A 216 -4.46 -7.32 -16.39
C ILE A 216 -4.09 -5.91 -16.86
N ASP A 217 -3.08 -5.77 -17.69
CA ASP A 217 -2.51 -4.47 -18.08
C ASP A 217 -3.47 -3.64 -18.93
N ASP A 218 -4.17 -4.28 -19.86
CA ASP A 218 -5.13 -3.60 -20.72
C ASP A 218 -6.35 -3.13 -19.90
N PRO A 219 -6.69 -1.83 -19.90
CA PRO A 219 -7.78 -1.29 -19.10
C PRO A 219 -9.17 -1.80 -19.52
N ASN A 220 -9.39 -2.01 -20.83
CA ASN A 220 -10.68 -2.50 -21.33
C ASN A 220 -10.88 -3.96 -20.90
N THR A 221 -9.85 -4.80 -21.06
CA THR A 221 -9.88 -6.20 -20.62
C THR A 221 -10.16 -6.28 -19.11
N ARG A 222 -9.55 -5.40 -18.31
CA ARG A 222 -9.75 -5.35 -16.86
C ARG A 222 -11.19 -4.90 -16.51
N ALA A 223 -11.73 -3.92 -17.24
CA ALA A 223 -13.12 -3.50 -17.07
C ALA A 223 -14.10 -4.64 -17.44
N MET A 224 -13.86 -5.35 -18.54
CA MET A 224 -14.68 -6.48 -18.96
C MET A 224 -14.61 -7.65 -17.96
N ALA A 225 -13.44 -7.96 -17.41
CA ALA A 225 -13.27 -9.01 -16.39
C ALA A 225 -14.07 -8.67 -15.11
N LEU A 226 -14.12 -7.39 -14.72
CA LEU A 226 -14.95 -6.94 -13.59
C LEU A 226 -16.45 -7.04 -13.92
N GLN A 227 -16.87 -6.67 -15.13
CA GLN A 227 -18.28 -6.78 -15.54
C GLN A 227 -18.79 -8.21 -15.60
N SER A 228 -17.97 -9.13 -16.09
CA SER A 228 -18.30 -10.57 -16.19
C SER A 228 -18.27 -11.29 -14.85
N GLY A 229 -17.66 -10.69 -13.81
CA GLY A 229 -17.44 -11.33 -12.52
C GLY A 229 -16.26 -12.31 -12.51
N GLU A 230 -15.38 -12.25 -13.51
CA GLU A 230 -14.11 -12.98 -13.50
C GLU A 230 -13.19 -12.48 -12.39
N ILE A 231 -13.23 -11.16 -12.14
CA ILE A 231 -12.63 -10.52 -10.97
C ILE A 231 -13.69 -9.81 -10.14
N ASP A 232 -13.44 -9.64 -8.85
CA ASP A 232 -14.36 -9.02 -7.89
C ASP A 232 -14.05 -7.54 -7.65
N MET A 233 -12.78 -7.19 -7.78
CA MET A 233 -12.26 -5.85 -7.55
C MET A 233 -11.24 -5.49 -8.62
N ALA A 234 -11.21 -4.23 -9.03
CA ALA A 234 -10.21 -3.69 -9.94
C ALA A 234 -9.73 -2.31 -9.51
N ILE A 235 -8.48 -2.00 -9.81
CA ILE A 235 -7.94 -0.63 -9.72
C ILE A 235 -7.69 -0.06 -11.10
N ASN A 236 -7.57 1.27 -11.17
CA ASN A 236 -7.22 1.99 -12.39
C ASN A 236 -8.16 1.67 -13.57
N ILE A 237 -9.48 1.69 -13.32
CA ILE A 237 -10.47 1.70 -14.38
C ILE A 237 -10.31 3.01 -15.15
N ALA A 238 -10.29 2.93 -16.49
CA ALA A 238 -10.14 4.10 -17.33
C ALA A 238 -11.34 5.06 -17.16
N PRO A 239 -11.13 6.39 -17.16
CA PRO A 239 -12.21 7.34 -17.03
C PRO A 239 -13.34 7.15 -18.05
N GLY A 240 -13.00 6.72 -19.28
CA GLY A 240 -13.96 6.40 -20.34
C GLY A 240 -14.88 5.23 -20.02
N ASP A 241 -14.42 4.28 -19.20
CA ASP A 241 -15.15 3.06 -18.87
C ASP A 241 -15.98 3.18 -17.59
N MET A 242 -15.87 4.29 -16.86
CA MET A 242 -16.58 4.49 -15.59
C MET A 242 -18.10 4.37 -15.72
N SER A 243 -18.66 4.75 -16.87
CA SER A 243 -20.09 4.63 -17.16
C SER A 243 -20.59 3.18 -17.15
N LEU A 244 -19.72 2.19 -17.42
CA LEU A 244 -20.05 0.77 -17.38
C LEU A 244 -20.42 0.29 -15.97
N PHE A 245 -20.00 1.03 -14.95
CA PHE A 245 -20.15 0.70 -13.53
C PHE A 245 -21.14 1.64 -12.81
N SER A 246 -22.04 2.30 -13.55
CA SER A 246 -23.00 3.26 -13.01
C SER A 246 -24.10 2.64 -12.12
N ASN A 247 -24.36 1.33 -12.24
CA ASN A 247 -25.32 0.61 -11.40
C ASN A 247 -24.74 0.44 -9.97
N LYS A 248 -25.21 1.31 -9.05
CA LYS A 248 -24.76 1.34 -7.65
C LYS A 248 -25.22 0.13 -6.81
N ASP A 249 -26.25 -0.59 -7.27
CA ASP A 249 -26.69 -1.84 -6.59
C ASP A 249 -25.73 -3.00 -6.86
N LYS A 250 -24.99 -2.92 -7.97
CA LYS A 250 -24.03 -3.95 -8.39
C LYS A 250 -22.58 -3.58 -8.11
N TYR A 251 -22.23 -2.29 -8.21
CA TYR A 251 -20.85 -1.83 -8.13
C TYR A 251 -20.66 -0.75 -7.06
N ASN A 252 -19.61 -0.89 -6.28
CA ASN A 252 -19.14 0.17 -5.40
C ASN A 252 -17.90 0.82 -6.03
N ILE A 253 -17.96 2.13 -6.27
CA ILE A 253 -16.88 2.91 -6.83
C ILE A 253 -16.27 3.76 -5.71
N SER A 254 -14.98 3.56 -5.45
CA SER A 254 -14.20 4.43 -4.57
C SER A 254 -13.30 5.32 -5.42
N ALA A 255 -13.58 6.63 -5.43
CA ALA A 255 -12.74 7.64 -6.06
C ALA A 255 -12.33 8.65 -4.99
N ILE A 256 -11.04 8.75 -4.74
CA ILE A 256 -10.49 9.60 -3.68
C ILE A 256 -9.56 10.62 -4.32
N ALA A 257 -9.76 11.90 -4.02
CA ALA A 257 -8.81 12.96 -4.37
C ALA A 257 -7.45 12.63 -3.74
N SER A 258 -6.39 12.68 -4.52
CA SER A 258 -5.05 12.31 -4.08
C SER A 258 -4.03 13.39 -4.47
N LEU A 259 -2.86 13.36 -3.85
CA LEU A 259 -1.71 14.20 -4.21
C LEU A 259 -0.92 13.66 -5.42
N ARG A 260 -1.55 12.79 -6.23
CA ARG A 260 -0.89 12.23 -7.40
C ARG A 260 -0.95 13.22 -8.55
N ASP A 261 0.21 13.68 -8.97
CA ASP A 261 0.37 14.49 -10.18
C ASP A 261 0.84 13.65 -11.35
N VAL A 262 0.36 13.99 -12.55
CA VAL A 262 0.90 13.48 -13.80
C VAL A 262 1.81 14.54 -14.39
N LEU A 263 3.10 14.23 -14.45
CA LEU A 263 4.15 15.17 -14.87
C LEU A 263 4.82 14.71 -16.17
N ALA A 264 4.99 15.64 -17.10
CA ALA A 264 5.89 15.45 -18.24
C ALA A 264 7.33 15.83 -17.83
N ARG A 265 8.18 14.82 -17.60
CA ARG A 265 9.58 15.04 -17.28
C ARG A 265 10.40 15.31 -18.54
N MET A 266 10.88 16.55 -18.69
CA MET A 266 11.66 16.96 -19.85
C MET A 266 13.14 16.66 -19.66
N ASN A 267 13.80 16.15 -20.72
CA ASN A 267 15.25 15.98 -20.73
C ASN A 267 15.94 17.30 -21.10
N VAL A 268 16.38 18.03 -20.08
CA VAL A 268 17.03 19.35 -20.21
C VAL A 268 18.56 19.30 -20.29
N LYS A 269 19.15 18.14 -20.64
CA LYS A 269 20.60 18.04 -20.86
C LYS A 269 21.00 18.83 -22.12
N GLU A 270 22.23 19.37 -22.11
CA GLU A 270 22.82 20.04 -23.26
C GLU A 270 22.78 19.14 -24.51
N GLY A 271 22.50 19.73 -25.67
CA GLY A 271 22.34 19.03 -26.93
C GLY A 271 21.00 18.28 -27.11
N LYS A 272 20.07 18.36 -26.15
CA LYS A 272 18.72 17.81 -26.28
C LYS A 272 17.71 18.93 -26.62
N PRO A 273 16.63 18.63 -27.39
CA PRO A 273 15.65 19.65 -27.81
C PRO A 273 15.08 20.45 -26.64
N MET A 274 14.84 19.82 -25.48
CA MET A 274 14.28 20.47 -24.29
C MET A 274 15.30 21.28 -23.46
N TYR A 275 16.57 21.34 -23.90
CA TYR A 275 17.58 22.24 -23.32
C TYR A 275 17.21 23.70 -23.54
N ASP A 276 16.69 24.04 -24.72
CA ASP A 276 16.20 25.40 -25.03
C ASP A 276 14.89 25.68 -24.29
N LYS A 277 14.91 26.73 -23.46
CA LYS A 277 13.73 27.15 -22.66
C LYS A 277 12.54 27.47 -23.55
N ARG A 278 12.75 28.06 -24.74
CA ARG A 278 11.69 28.44 -25.67
C ARG A 278 10.92 27.20 -26.19
N VAL A 279 11.61 26.08 -26.38
CA VAL A 279 10.97 24.81 -26.78
C VAL A 279 10.08 24.30 -25.66
N ARG A 280 10.52 24.39 -24.41
CA ARG A 280 9.69 23.99 -23.26
C ARG A 280 8.45 24.88 -23.09
N GLU A 281 8.62 26.19 -23.26
CA GLU A 281 7.51 27.16 -23.21
C GLU A 281 6.51 26.93 -24.36
N ALA A 282 6.98 26.68 -25.57
CA ALA A 282 6.12 26.37 -26.70
C ALA A 282 5.31 25.10 -26.47
N LEU A 283 5.94 24.03 -25.94
CA LEU A 283 5.24 22.79 -25.58
C LEU A 283 4.15 23.04 -24.53
N LEU A 284 4.47 23.77 -23.46
CA LEU A 284 3.50 24.07 -22.41
C LEU A 284 2.33 24.93 -22.91
N SER A 285 2.60 25.87 -23.81
CA SER A 285 1.59 26.77 -24.41
C SER A 285 0.68 26.04 -25.42
N SER A 286 1.15 24.93 -25.99
CA SER A 286 0.36 24.11 -26.93
C SER A 286 -0.67 23.19 -26.25
N LEU A 287 -0.62 23.05 -24.92
CA LEU A 287 -1.51 22.16 -24.17
C LEU A 287 -2.77 22.92 -23.71
N ASP A 288 -3.91 22.56 -24.29
CA ASP A 288 -5.22 22.93 -23.77
C ASP A 288 -5.59 21.98 -22.61
N ARG A 289 -5.19 22.38 -21.40
CA ARG A 289 -5.38 21.57 -20.20
C ARG A 289 -6.85 21.37 -19.87
N GLU A 290 -7.69 22.39 -20.09
CA GLU A 290 -9.10 22.33 -19.78
C GLU A 290 -9.82 21.31 -20.66
N THR A 291 -9.60 21.37 -21.98
CA THR A 291 -10.14 20.38 -22.91
C THR A 291 -9.61 18.99 -22.63
N TYR A 292 -8.31 18.86 -22.28
CA TYR A 292 -7.72 17.57 -21.92
C TYR A 292 -8.42 16.97 -20.67
N CYS A 293 -8.62 17.74 -19.62
CA CYS A 293 -9.31 17.27 -18.41
C CYS A 293 -10.76 16.88 -18.69
N LYS A 294 -11.52 17.71 -19.42
CA LYS A 294 -12.93 17.45 -19.72
C LYS A 294 -13.14 16.27 -20.67
N VAL A 295 -12.38 16.21 -21.76
CA VAL A 295 -12.65 15.25 -22.83
C VAL A 295 -12.01 13.89 -22.54
N LEU A 296 -10.73 13.86 -22.16
CA LEU A 296 -9.99 12.62 -21.95
C LEU A 296 -10.11 12.09 -20.54
N LEU A 297 -10.05 12.96 -19.54
CA LEU A 297 -10.06 12.54 -18.14
C LEU A 297 -11.46 12.60 -17.50
N LYS A 298 -12.49 13.09 -18.24
CA LYS A 298 -13.87 13.15 -17.76
C LYS A 298 -14.00 13.83 -16.39
N ASP A 299 -13.23 14.90 -16.17
CA ASP A 299 -13.16 15.65 -14.91
C ASP A 299 -12.73 14.79 -13.69
N THR A 300 -12.06 13.67 -13.90
CA THR A 300 -11.49 12.85 -12.81
C THR A 300 -10.19 13.44 -12.25
N PHE A 301 -9.63 14.46 -12.93
CA PHE A 301 -8.45 15.25 -12.48
C PHE A 301 -8.80 16.74 -12.61
N THR A 302 -8.24 17.53 -11.71
CA THR A 302 -8.33 19.01 -11.70
C THR A 302 -7.01 19.66 -12.07
#